data_4a30a90dfdb1b2fd5cf7496338f7fb76
#
_entry.id   4a30a90dfdb1b2fd5cf7496338f7fb76
#
_cell.length_a   1.000
_cell.length_b   1.000
_cell.length_c   1.000
_cell.angle_alpha   90.00
_cell.angle_beta   90.00
_cell.angle_gamma   90.00
#
_symmetry.space_group_name_H-M   'P 1'
#
loop_
_entity.id
_entity.type
_entity.pdbx_description
1 polymer ?
#
loop_
_entity_poly.entity_id
_entity_poly.type
_entity_poly.pdbx_seq_one_letter_code
_entity_poly.pdbx_strand_id
1 'polypeptide(L)'
;MYTLSETSLKMLKGVHPNLVNFLKELILISPWDFKITAGVRTAEEQNRLYQKGRTASGAKVTNVDGYKLKSNHQIKFDGLGYAADIGVIVNGEYKGTWKDFHYYQDIYNIAKNAGLLEKYGIEWGGNCWRTFKDAPHWQIKDADKVPYDNIRR
;
A
#
# COMPACT_ATOMS: atom_id res chain seq x y z
N MET A 1 -19.87 -9.11 -5.29
CA MET A 1 -18.80 -9.32 -4.28
C MET A 1 -17.50 -9.70 -4.97
N TYR A 2 -16.43 -9.02 -4.63
CA TYR A 2 -15.11 -9.32 -5.18
C TYR A 2 -14.29 -10.09 -4.16
N THR A 3 -13.25 -10.78 -4.62
CA THR A 3 -12.28 -11.48 -3.77
C THR A 3 -10.88 -11.23 -4.31
N LEU A 4 -9.87 -11.32 -3.43
CA LEU A 4 -8.48 -11.20 -3.86
C LEU A 4 -8.07 -12.38 -4.74
N SER A 5 -7.42 -12.08 -5.86
CA SER A 5 -6.87 -13.11 -6.74
C SER A 5 -5.71 -13.85 -6.05
N GLU A 6 -5.39 -15.03 -6.57
CA GLU A 6 -4.25 -15.80 -6.08
C GLU A 6 -2.94 -15.00 -6.19
N THR A 7 -2.75 -14.27 -7.29
CA THR A 7 -1.59 -13.38 -7.47
C THR A 7 -1.54 -12.30 -6.39
N SER A 8 -2.67 -11.66 -6.10
CA SER A 8 -2.75 -10.64 -5.05
C SER A 8 -2.42 -11.23 -3.67
N LEU A 9 -2.93 -12.42 -3.36
CA LEU A 9 -2.61 -13.08 -2.08
C LEU A 9 -1.12 -13.39 -1.96
N LYS A 10 -0.46 -13.80 -3.04
CA LYS A 10 0.99 -14.02 -3.05
C LYS A 10 1.77 -12.73 -2.78
N MET A 11 1.30 -11.61 -3.34
CA MET A 11 1.94 -10.30 -3.12
C MET A 11 1.82 -9.82 -1.68
N LEU A 12 0.86 -10.32 -0.91
CA LEU A 12 0.69 -9.98 0.49
C LEU A 12 1.56 -10.83 1.43
N LYS A 13 2.32 -11.78 0.92
CA LYS A 13 3.22 -12.59 1.74
C LYS A 13 4.24 -11.70 2.45
N GLY A 14 4.35 -11.86 3.77
CA GLY A 14 5.25 -11.07 4.59
C GLY A 14 4.72 -9.71 5.02
N VAL A 15 3.53 -9.33 4.60
CA VAL A 15 2.84 -8.13 5.07
C VAL A 15 2.20 -8.42 6.43
N HIS A 16 2.15 -7.42 7.30
CA HIS A 16 1.57 -7.53 8.63
C HIS A 16 0.16 -8.15 8.58
N PRO A 17 -0.15 -9.15 9.43
CA PRO A 17 -1.44 -9.86 9.38
C PRO A 17 -2.68 -8.96 9.49
N ASN A 18 -2.63 -7.89 10.29
CA ASN A 18 -3.74 -6.96 10.40
C ASN A 18 -4.06 -6.29 9.07
N LEU A 19 -3.03 -5.90 8.32
CA LEU A 19 -3.20 -5.30 6.99
C LEU A 19 -3.73 -6.32 5.98
N VAL A 20 -3.20 -7.54 6.01
CA VAL A 20 -3.67 -8.63 5.13
C VAL A 20 -5.15 -8.92 5.38
N ASN A 21 -5.54 -9.09 6.65
CA ASN A 21 -6.92 -9.38 7.03
C ASN A 21 -7.85 -8.20 6.71
N PHE A 22 -7.38 -6.98 6.91
CA PHE A 22 -8.10 -5.76 6.50
C PHE A 22 -8.42 -5.80 5.01
N LEU A 23 -7.44 -6.07 4.16
CA LEU A 23 -7.63 -6.07 2.71
C LEU A 23 -8.54 -7.21 2.24
N LYS A 24 -8.44 -8.39 2.88
CA LYS A 24 -9.34 -9.52 2.59
C LYS A 24 -10.79 -9.20 2.94
N GLU A 25 -11.03 -8.51 4.04
CA GLU A 25 -12.37 -8.12 4.45
C GLU A 25 -12.89 -6.96 3.59
N LEU A 26 -12.04 -5.98 3.33
CA LEU A 26 -12.37 -4.80 2.55
C LEU A 26 -12.86 -5.15 1.14
N ILE A 27 -12.18 -6.05 0.45
CA ILE A 27 -12.55 -6.37 -0.94
C ILE A 27 -13.94 -6.99 -1.03
N LEU A 28 -14.38 -7.71 0.01
CA LEU A 28 -15.71 -8.32 0.03
C LEU A 28 -16.83 -7.29 0.04
N ILE A 29 -16.61 -6.11 0.59
CA ILE A 29 -17.60 -5.03 0.68
C ILE A 29 -17.29 -3.85 -0.23
N SER A 30 -16.17 -3.90 -0.95
CA SER A 30 -15.72 -2.81 -1.82
C SER A 30 -16.69 -2.59 -2.99
N PRO A 31 -17.02 -1.32 -3.33
CA PRO A 31 -17.82 -1.02 -4.51
C PRO A 31 -17.06 -1.23 -5.82
N TRP A 32 -15.73 -1.32 -5.75
CA TRP A 32 -14.84 -1.50 -6.90
C TRP A 32 -13.91 -2.68 -6.68
N ASP A 33 -13.67 -3.44 -7.73
CA ASP A 33 -12.65 -4.48 -7.68
C ASP A 33 -11.26 -3.87 -7.57
N PHE A 34 -10.34 -4.58 -6.93
CA PHE A 34 -8.94 -4.17 -6.89
C PHE A 34 -8.00 -5.36 -6.78
N LYS A 35 -6.77 -5.14 -7.19
CA LYS A 35 -5.66 -6.08 -7.02
C LYS A 35 -4.60 -5.47 -6.10
N ILE A 36 -3.74 -6.29 -5.57
CA ILE A 36 -2.57 -5.84 -4.82
C ILE A 36 -1.45 -5.55 -5.83
N THR A 37 -0.93 -4.34 -5.82
CA THR A 37 0.13 -3.92 -6.73
C THR A 37 1.51 -3.86 -6.07
N ALA A 38 1.56 -3.74 -4.75
CA ALA A 38 2.80 -3.79 -3.99
C ALA A 38 2.53 -4.32 -2.58
N GLY A 39 3.40 -5.18 -2.11
CA GLY A 39 3.45 -5.67 -0.74
C GLY A 39 4.81 -5.34 -0.14
N VAL A 40 5.55 -6.35 0.34
CA VAL A 40 6.91 -6.17 0.87
C VAL A 40 7.85 -5.77 -0.26
N ARG A 41 8.69 -4.76 0.01
CA ARG A 41 9.79 -4.35 -0.87
C ARG A 41 11.13 -4.54 -0.17
N THR A 42 12.13 -4.96 -0.94
CA THR A 42 13.53 -4.91 -0.50
C THR A 42 14.05 -3.47 -0.62
N ALA A 43 15.18 -3.19 0.05
CA ALA A 43 15.86 -1.90 -0.11
C ALA A 43 16.23 -1.64 -1.57
N GLU A 44 16.67 -2.67 -2.28
CA GLU A 44 17.03 -2.58 -3.70
C GLU A 44 15.83 -2.23 -4.58
N GLU A 45 14.68 -2.87 -4.36
CA GLU A 45 13.45 -2.56 -5.08
C GLU A 45 12.98 -1.12 -4.80
N GLN A 46 13.06 -0.69 -3.56
CA GLN A 46 12.73 0.69 -3.19
C GLN A 46 13.68 1.68 -3.87
N ASN A 47 14.95 1.36 -3.94
CA ASN A 47 15.92 2.22 -4.60
C ASN A 47 15.69 2.33 -6.11
N ARG A 48 15.28 1.25 -6.77
CA ARG A 48 14.91 1.30 -8.20
C ARG A 48 13.76 2.29 -8.42
N LEU A 49 12.77 2.30 -7.54
CA LEU A 49 11.68 3.29 -7.61
C LEU A 49 12.20 4.71 -7.40
N TYR A 50 13.12 4.88 -6.45
CA TYR A 50 13.73 6.17 -6.16
C TYR A 50 14.53 6.71 -7.36
N GLN A 51 15.19 5.84 -8.12
CA GLN A 51 15.99 6.26 -9.28
C GLN A 51 15.14 6.74 -10.46
N LYS A 52 13.86 6.42 -10.52
CA LYS A 52 12.97 6.96 -11.57
C LYS A 52 12.91 8.48 -11.48
N GLY A 53 13.17 9.14 -12.62
CA GLY A 53 13.28 10.59 -12.71
C GLY A 53 14.60 11.16 -12.16
N ARG A 54 15.54 10.29 -11.78
CA ARG A 54 16.91 10.67 -11.35
C ARG A 54 17.94 10.04 -12.27
N THR A 55 18.37 8.79 -12.00
CA THR A 55 19.31 8.06 -12.88
C THR A 55 18.60 7.20 -13.93
N ALA A 56 17.35 6.85 -13.70
CA ALA A 56 16.50 6.10 -14.63
C ALA A 56 15.44 7.01 -15.24
N SER A 57 14.93 6.63 -16.43
CA SER A 57 13.88 7.38 -17.11
C SER A 57 12.55 7.35 -16.35
N GLY A 58 11.69 8.31 -16.62
CA GLY A 58 10.36 8.43 -16.03
C GLY A 58 10.25 9.59 -15.06
N ALA A 59 9.07 9.78 -14.50
CA ALA A 59 8.81 10.78 -13.48
C ALA A 59 9.22 10.28 -12.10
N LYS A 60 9.57 11.21 -11.20
CA LYS A 60 9.84 10.90 -9.80
C LYS A 60 8.58 10.35 -9.13
N VAL A 61 8.67 9.20 -8.50
CA VAL A 61 7.55 8.53 -7.83
C VAL A 61 7.70 8.48 -6.30
N THR A 62 8.92 8.65 -5.79
CA THR A 62 9.18 8.62 -4.33
C THR A 62 10.43 9.43 -3.98
N ASN A 63 10.46 9.95 -2.75
CA ASN A 63 11.63 10.58 -2.15
C ASN A 63 12.38 9.65 -1.18
N VAL A 64 11.97 8.38 -1.09
CA VAL A 64 12.52 7.38 -0.18
C VAL A 64 13.44 6.46 -0.95
N ASP A 65 14.73 6.50 -0.63
CA ASP A 65 15.78 5.77 -1.37
C ASP A 65 15.92 4.29 -0.98
N GLY A 66 15.34 3.89 0.13
CA GLY A 66 15.39 2.50 0.63
C GLY A 66 16.56 2.21 1.56
N TYR A 67 17.52 3.11 1.67
CA TYR A 67 18.75 2.95 2.49
C TYR A 67 18.85 3.99 3.59
N LYS A 68 18.96 5.27 3.26
CA LYS A 68 18.96 6.36 4.24
C LYS A 68 17.57 6.58 4.83
N LEU A 69 16.57 6.59 3.93
CA LEU A 69 15.16 6.62 4.30
C LEU A 69 14.54 5.30 3.85
N LYS A 70 13.84 4.63 4.75
CA LYS A 70 13.17 3.36 4.46
C LYS A 70 11.67 3.56 4.31
N SER A 71 11.08 2.80 3.41
CA SER A 71 9.63 2.77 3.17
C SER A 71 8.94 1.83 4.16
N ASN A 72 7.68 2.10 4.50
CA ASN A 72 6.87 1.19 5.30
C ASN A 72 6.58 -0.15 4.58
N HIS A 73 6.84 -0.24 3.28
CA HIS A 73 6.85 -1.50 2.54
C HIS A 73 8.05 -2.39 2.87
N GLN A 74 9.11 -1.82 3.43
CA GLN A 74 10.31 -2.58 3.83
C GLN A 74 10.10 -3.21 5.20
N ILE A 75 10.78 -4.34 5.44
CA ILE A 75 10.57 -5.12 6.66
C ILE A 75 10.99 -4.36 7.90
N LYS A 76 10.15 -4.43 8.92
CA LYS A 76 10.39 -3.89 10.25
C LYS A 76 11.05 -4.94 11.16
N PHE A 77 11.29 -4.59 12.41
CA PHE A 77 12.00 -5.44 13.39
C PHE A 77 11.40 -6.84 13.55
N ASP A 78 10.10 -6.99 13.31
CA ASP A 78 9.34 -8.24 13.43
C ASP A 78 9.36 -9.08 12.12
N GLY A 79 10.09 -8.65 11.10
CA GLY A 79 10.18 -9.35 9.82
C GLY A 79 9.00 -9.10 8.89
N LEU A 80 8.15 -8.12 9.19
CA LEU A 80 6.93 -7.84 8.43
C LEU A 80 6.99 -6.48 7.74
N GLY A 81 6.39 -6.39 6.54
CA GLY A 81 6.11 -5.12 5.89
C GLY A 81 4.83 -4.50 6.45
N TYR A 82 4.80 -3.19 6.61
CA TYR A 82 3.69 -2.48 7.24
C TYR A 82 2.85 -1.69 6.24
N ALA A 83 3.06 -1.89 4.95
CA ALA A 83 2.32 -1.21 3.90
C ALA A 83 2.01 -2.14 2.73
N ALA A 84 0.93 -1.82 2.03
CA ALA A 84 0.54 -2.46 0.79
C ALA A 84 -0.16 -1.44 -0.09
N ASP A 85 -0.03 -1.61 -1.41
CA ASP A 85 -0.71 -0.79 -2.39
C ASP A 85 -1.75 -1.61 -3.13
N ILE A 86 -2.87 -0.97 -3.45
CA ILE A 86 -3.93 -1.58 -4.27
C ILE A 86 -4.01 -0.86 -5.62
N GLY A 87 -4.52 -1.57 -6.62
CA GLY A 87 -4.84 -0.98 -7.93
C GLY A 87 -6.29 -1.29 -8.27
N VAL A 88 -7.12 -0.26 -8.38
CA VAL A 88 -8.54 -0.42 -8.69
C VAL A 88 -8.72 -0.84 -10.14
N ILE A 89 -9.65 -1.74 -10.38
CA ILE A 89 -10.00 -2.26 -11.71
C ILE A 89 -11.48 -2.00 -11.95
N VAL A 90 -11.80 -1.30 -13.04
CA VAL A 90 -13.17 -1.00 -13.45
C VAL A 90 -13.35 -1.45 -14.89
N ASN A 91 -14.29 -2.35 -15.14
CA ASN A 91 -14.54 -2.91 -16.47
C ASN A 91 -13.27 -3.49 -17.12
N GLY A 92 -12.43 -4.15 -16.32
CA GLY A 92 -11.18 -4.76 -16.76
C GLY A 92 -10.02 -3.77 -16.92
N GLU A 93 -10.22 -2.47 -16.69
CA GLU A 93 -9.18 -1.46 -16.81
C GLU A 93 -8.58 -1.08 -15.45
N TYR A 94 -7.26 -1.05 -15.38
CA TYR A 94 -6.53 -0.55 -14.22
C TYR A 94 -6.67 0.98 -14.12
N LYS A 95 -7.12 1.44 -12.96
CA LYS A 95 -7.35 2.86 -12.65
C LYS A 95 -6.21 3.41 -11.80
N GLY A 96 -5.11 3.81 -12.45
CA GLY A 96 -3.88 4.23 -11.78
C GLY A 96 -3.49 5.69 -11.95
N THR A 97 -4.36 6.55 -12.53
CA THR A 97 -4.05 7.96 -12.73
C THR A 97 -4.66 8.83 -11.62
N TRP A 98 -4.18 10.08 -11.51
CA TRP A 98 -4.74 11.03 -10.54
C TRP A 98 -6.23 11.32 -10.76
N LYS A 99 -6.72 11.14 -11.99
CA LYS A 99 -8.15 11.30 -12.34
C LYS A 99 -9.03 10.21 -11.72
N ASP A 100 -8.43 9.11 -11.31
CA ASP A 100 -9.11 7.94 -10.75
C ASP A 100 -9.20 7.98 -9.23
N PHE A 101 -8.78 9.07 -8.60
CA PHE A 101 -8.74 9.21 -7.14
C PHE A 101 -10.08 8.87 -6.49
N HIS A 102 -11.20 9.22 -7.11
CA HIS A 102 -12.54 9.00 -6.56
C HIS A 102 -12.86 7.52 -6.32
N TYR A 103 -12.33 6.60 -7.10
CA TYR A 103 -12.51 5.16 -6.87
C TYR A 103 -11.87 4.74 -5.54
N TYR A 104 -10.69 5.24 -5.27
CA TYR A 104 -9.97 4.96 -4.02
C TYR A 104 -10.65 5.63 -2.83
N GLN A 105 -11.17 6.83 -3.00
CA GLN A 105 -11.95 7.53 -1.99
C GLN A 105 -13.21 6.76 -1.62
N ASP A 106 -13.91 6.18 -2.60
CA ASP A 106 -15.10 5.35 -2.37
C ASP A 106 -14.75 4.13 -1.51
N ILE A 107 -13.62 3.49 -1.79
CA ILE A 107 -13.14 2.33 -1.02
C ILE A 107 -12.80 2.74 0.41
N TYR A 108 -12.12 3.87 0.58
CA TYR A 108 -11.82 4.40 1.91
C TYR A 108 -13.10 4.69 2.71
N ASN A 109 -14.09 5.32 2.07
CA ASN A 109 -15.34 5.66 2.74
C ASN A 109 -16.08 4.40 3.23
N ILE A 110 -16.10 3.34 2.43
CA ILE A 110 -16.67 2.05 2.82
C ILE A 110 -15.89 1.44 3.99
N ALA A 111 -14.57 1.44 3.93
CA ALA A 111 -13.73 0.92 5.00
C ALA A 111 -13.99 1.65 6.32
N LYS A 112 -14.05 2.98 6.26
CA LYS A 112 -14.33 3.82 7.43
C LYS A 112 -15.70 3.55 8.01
N ASN A 113 -16.74 3.56 7.16
CA ASN A 113 -18.12 3.39 7.60
C ASN A 113 -18.40 1.99 8.16
N ALA A 114 -17.69 0.98 7.67
CA ALA A 114 -17.78 -0.40 8.18
C ALA A 114 -16.95 -0.63 9.46
N GLY A 115 -16.21 0.38 9.92
CA GLY A 115 -15.35 0.26 11.11
C GLY A 115 -14.07 -0.54 10.91
N LEU A 116 -13.71 -0.85 9.66
CA LEU A 116 -12.53 -1.69 9.37
C LEU A 116 -11.21 -1.01 9.69
N LEU A 117 -11.14 0.32 9.53
CA LEU A 117 -9.93 1.07 9.84
C LEU A 117 -9.57 0.94 11.33
N GLU A 118 -10.56 1.11 12.20
CA GLU A 118 -10.35 0.96 13.66
C GLU A 118 -10.11 -0.50 14.04
N LYS A 119 -10.87 -1.42 13.44
CA LYS A 119 -10.78 -2.85 13.74
C LYS A 119 -9.35 -3.38 13.56
N TYR A 120 -8.67 -2.96 12.51
CA TYR A 120 -7.35 -3.46 12.17
C TYR A 120 -6.21 -2.46 12.40
N GLY A 121 -6.54 -1.22 12.80
CA GLY A 121 -5.54 -0.19 13.01
C GLY A 121 -4.85 0.21 11.70
N ILE A 122 -5.64 0.62 10.70
CA ILE A 122 -5.15 0.94 9.34
C ILE A 122 -5.36 2.43 9.05
N GLU A 123 -4.43 3.02 8.33
CA GLU A 123 -4.56 4.36 7.77
C GLU A 123 -4.30 4.35 6.26
N TRP A 124 -4.89 5.30 5.57
CA TRP A 124 -4.87 5.41 4.10
C TRP A 124 -4.00 6.58 3.66
N GLY A 125 -3.15 6.36 2.66
CA GLY A 125 -2.25 7.38 2.12
C GLY A 125 -2.95 8.55 1.44
N GLY A 126 -4.19 8.36 0.96
CA GLY A 126 -4.99 9.44 0.37
C GLY A 126 -5.48 10.48 1.36
N ASN A 127 -5.42 10.18 2.65
CA ASN A 127 -5.98 11.03 3.71
C ASN A 127 -4.96 11.45 4.77
N CYS A 128 -3.87 10.71 4.92
CA CYS A 128 -2.93 10.87 6.04
C CYS A 128 -1.88 11.94 5.82
N TRP A 129 -1.61 12.35 4.59
CA TRP A 129 -0.52 13.25 4.25
C TRP A 129 -1.05 14.58 3.70
N ARG A 130 -0.53 15.68 4.24
CA ARG A 130 -0.99 17.03 3.89
C ARG A 130 -0.59 17.45 2.48
N THR A 131 0.65 17.12 2.06
CA THR A 131 1.27 17.64 0.84
C THR A 131 1.30 16.64 -0.29
N PHE A 132 1.22 15.35 0.03
CA PHE A 132 1.26 14.29 -0.96
C PHE A 132 0.21 13.23 -0.61
N LYS A 133 -0.72 13.03 -1.53
CA LYS A 133 -1.77 12.02 -1.39
C LYS A 133 -1.42 10.82 -2.24
N ASP A 134 -1.32 9.67 -1.59
CA ASP A 134 -1.01 8.40 -2.24
C ASP A 134 -2.23 7.46 -2.12
N ALA A 135 -3.13 7.60 -3.08
CA ALA A 135 -4.41 6.89 -3.06
C ALA A 135 -4.30 5.35 -3.04
N PRO A 136 -3.33 4.72 -3.72
CA PRO A 136 -3.18 3.26 -3.64
C PRO A 136 -2.70 2.74 -2.29
N HIS A 137 -2.08 3.58 -1.46
CA HIS A 137 -1.30 3.18 -0.29
C HIS A 137 -2.13 3.01 0.97
N TRP A 138 -1.97 1.85 1.63
CA TRP A 138 -2.56 1.51 2.92
C TRP A 138 -1.45 1.01 3.85
N GLN A 139 -1.50 1.38 5.11
CA GLN A 139 -0.48 0.97 6.07
C GLN A 139 -1.05 0.79 7.47
N ILE A 140 -0.28 0.08 8.31
CA ILE A 140 -0.56 -0.01 9.73
C ILE A 140 -0.43 1.41 10.32
N LYS A 141 -1.40 1.81 11.13
CA LYS A 141 -1.41 3.11 11.80
C LYS A 141 -0.12 3.30 12.61
N ASP A 142 0.45 4.50 12.50
CA ASP A 142 1.71 4.85 13.18
C ASP A 142 2.92 3.98 12.76
N ALA A 143 2.89 3.44 11.54
CA ALA A 143 3.98 2.60 11.03
C ALA A 143 5.34 3.29 11.08
N ASP A 144 5.39 4.61 10.90
CA ASP A 144 6.65 5.37 10.94
C ASP A 144 7.35 5.31 12.29
N LYS A 145 6.62 5.01 13.36
CA LYS A 145 7.15 4.88 14.72
C LYS A 145 7.71 3.49 15.02
N VAL A 146 7.50 2.52 14.13
CA VAL A 146 7.94 1.14 14.31
C VAL A 146 9.34 0.98 13.73
N PRO A 147 10.30 0.45 14.51
CA PRO A 147 11.68 0.33 14.04
C PRO A 147 11.83 -0.67 12.91
N TYR A 148 12.76 -0.38 12.01
CA TYR A 148 13.11 -1.27 10.90
C TYR A 148 14.02 -2.40 11.37
N ASP A 149 14.09 -3.44 10.54
CA ASP A 149 15.04 -4.51 10.71
C ASP A 149 16.46 -3.97 10.45
N ASN A 150 17.35 -4.13 11.43
CA ASN A 150 18.75 -3.70 11.34
C ASN A 150 19.65 -4.72 10.64
N ILE A 151 19.12 -5.90 10.33
CA ILE A 151 19.83 -6.91 9.57
C ILE A 151 19.75 -6.52 8.10
N ARG A 152 20.92 -6.47 7.45
CA ARG A 152 20.96 -6.22 5.99
C ARG A 152 20.31 -7.36 5.24
N ARG A 153 19.30 -7.03 4.47
CA ARG A 153 18.59 -7.99 3.62
C ARG A 153 18.42 -7.48 2.22
#